data_13a21d4e9ed0823d10831eaf0aa4c0bb
#
_entry.id   13a21d4e9ed0823d10831eaf0aa4c0bb
#
_cell.length_a   1.000
_cell.length_b   1.000
_cell.length_c   1.000
_cell.angle_alpha   90.00
_cell.angle_beta   90.00
_cell.angle_gamma   90.00
#
_symmetry.space_group_name_H-M   'P 1'
#
loop_
_entity.id
_entity.type
_entity.pdbx_description
1 polymer ?
#
loop_
_entity_poly.entity_id
_entity_poly.type
_entity_poly.pdbx_seq_one_letter_code
_entity_poly.pdbx_strand_id
1 'polypeptide(L)'
;MEKQKIDERYAAASHVPDRVLKPIGAGRLKGKSDINPQWKISLMTEIYGMCGVGWKFEVTEKNTVPINTGEVMLFMTVALYIKDGEKWSDPVYGMGGDFIVKKERNGLYCNDEAYKMCLTDALGNALKYIGVAADVYEQLNDTKYAERPSAIADEKEKKTTPADIRNDYLMQYIDIFRKANIDPNDFVKRFSSGRVTDVKDMPNEELLRVINNPMGAVNWYEENGR
;
A
#
# COMPACT_ATOMS: atom_id res chain seq x y z
N MET A 1 3.86 18.29 29.70
CA MET A 1 4.88 17.59 28.86
C MET A 1 6.03 18.55 28.56
N GLU A 2 7.27 18.13 28.75
CA GLU A 2 8.42 18.95 28.37
C GLU A 2 8.54 18.97 26.85
N LYS A 3 8.91 20.13 26.29
CA LYS A 3 9.03 20.32 24.83
C LYS A 3 9.91 19.26 24.16
N GLN A 4 11.03 18.91 24.77
CA GLN A 4 11.96 17.89 24.27
C GLN A 4 11.30 16.52 24.12
N LYS A 5 10.45 16.08 25.08
CA LYS A 5 9.69 14.81 24.95
C LYS A 5 8.67 14.82 23.81
N ILE A 6 8.06 15.99 23.55
CA ILE A 6 7.14 16.15 22.41
C ILE A 6 7.90 15.98 21.11
N ASP A 7 9.04 16.66 20.97
CA ASP A 7 9.86 16.62 19.77
C ASP A 7 10.38 15.20 19.46
N GLU A 8 10.81 14.45 20.48
CA GLU A 8 11.24 13.06 20.33
C GLU A 8 10.11 12.11 19.92
N ARG A 9 8.94 12.21 20.56
CA ARG A 9 7.76 11.40 20.23
C ARG A 9 7.24 11.72 18.82
N TYR A 10 7.20 12.98 18.44
CA TYR A 10 6.79 13.40 17.12
C TYR A 10 7.78 12.89 16.06
N ALA A 11 9.08 13.03 16.27
CA ALA A 11 10.10 12.53 15.37
C ALA A 11 9.99 10.99 15.15
N ALA A 12 9.72 10.24 16.24
CA ALA A 12 9.51 8.80 16.15
C ALA A 12 8.22 8.42 15.42
N ALA A 13 7.15 9.21 15.59
CA ALA A 13 5.82 8.92 15.03
C ALA A 13 5.65 9.38 13.59
N SER A 14 6.34 10.45 13.19
CA SER A 14 6.10 11.13 11.90
C SER A 14 6.68 10.40 10.70
N HIS A 15 7.74 9.62 10.87
CA HIS A 15 8.41 8.94 9.77
C HIS A 15 7.90 7.52 9.54
N VAL A 16 7.50 7.23 8.29
CA VAL A 16 7.02 5.89 7.89
C VAL A 16 8.11 5.14 7.14
N PRO A 17 8.57 3.97 7.64
CA PRO A 17 9.52 3.14 6.91
C PRO A 17 8.93 2.60 5.60
N ASP A 18 9.70 2.61 4.51
CA ASP A 18 9.26 2.15 3.18
C ASP A 18 8.64 0.75 3.20
N ARG A 19 9.15 -0.16 4.03
CA ARG A 19 8.65 -1.55 4.15
C ARG A 19 7.19 -1.68 4.56
N VAL A 20 6.58 -0.63 5.13
CA VAL A 20 5.17 -0.64 5.56
C VAL A 20 4.26 0.14 4.62
N LEU A 21 4.83 0.77 3.60
CA LEU A 21 4.12 1.44 2.53
C LEU A 21 3.75 0.44 1.44
N LYS A 22 2.48 0.45 1.04
CA LYS A 22 1.98 -0.38 -0.05
C LYS A 22 1.41 0.52 -1.14
N PRO A 23 1.95 0.48 -2.38
CA PRO A 23 1.41 1.26 -3.48
C PRO A 23 -0.04 0.88 -3.79
N ILE A 24 -0.89 1.89 -3.96
CA ILE A 24 -2.29 1.71 -4.38
C ILE A 24 -2.31 1.63 -5.91
N GLY A 25 -2.57 0.42 -6.45
CA GLY A 25 -2.48 0.14 -7.88
C GLY A 25 -3.70 0.57 -8.72
N ALA A 26 -4.86 0.87 -8.09
CA ALA A 26 -6.10 1.16 -8.81
C ALA A 26 -7.03 2.12 -8.04
N GLY A 27 -8.06 2.62 -8.74
CA GLY A 27 -9.09 3.48 -8.18
C GLY A 27 -8.67 4.94 -8.02
N ARG A 28 -9.46 5.71 -7.26
CA ARG A 28 -9.27 7.15 -7.07
C ARG A 28 -7.94 7.53 -6.41
N LEU A 29 -7.34 6.60 -5.64
CA LEU A 29 -6.10 6.81 -4.89
C LEU A 29 -4.89 6.16 -5.58
N LYS A 30 -5.02 5.75 -6.85
CA LYS A 30 -3.90 5.18 -7.62
C LYS A 30 -2.67 6.09 -7.58
N GLY A 31 -1.51 5.51 -7.35
CA GLY A 31 -0.24 6.23 -7.24
C GLY A 31 0.06 6.77 -5.83
N LYS A 32 -0.88 6.66 -4.89
CA LYS A 32 -0.65 6.95 -3.46
C LYS A 32 -0.22 5.68 -2.73
N SER A 33 0.31 5.84 -1.53
CA SER A 33 0.69 4.73 -0.68
C SER A 33 -0.34 4.51 0.42
N ASP A 34 -0.67 3.25 0.67
CA ASP A 34 -1.41 2.81 1.85
C ASP A 34 -0.41 2.44 2.95
N ILE A 35 -0.74 2.78 4.18
CA ILE A 35 0.10 2.47 5.35
C ILE A 35 -0.54 1.30 6.08
N ASN A 36 0.22 0.23 6.31
CA ASN A 36 -0.26 -0.91 7.07
C ASN A 36 -0.83 -0.47 8.43
N PRO A 37 -2.14 -0.67 8.70
CA PRO A 37 -2.76 -0.22 9.94
C PRO A 37 -2.13 -0.84 11.19
N GLN A 38 -1.67 -2.09 11.12
CA GLN A 38 -1.02 -2.77 12.23
C GLN A 38 0.29 -2.10 12.64
N TRP A 39 1.02 -1.51 11.67
CA TRP A 39 2.23 -0.74 11.98
C TRP A 39 1.90 0.46 12.86
N LYS A 40 0.82 1.19 12.59
CA LYS A 40 0.41 2.33 13.43
C LYS A 40 0.12 1.90 14.87
N ILE A 41 -0.54 0.75 15.05
CA ILE A 41 -0.81 0.18 16.38
C ILE A 41 0.49 -0.22 17.08
N SER A 42 1.41 -0.86 16.37
CA SER A 42 2.72 -1.25 16.91
C SER A 42 3.54 -0.04 17.32
N LEU A 43 3.54 1.00 16.49
CA LEU A 43 4.22 2.28 16.78
C LEU A 43 3.67 2.95 18.05
N MET A 44 2.33 2.98 18.19
CA MET A 44 1.71 3.50 19.41
C MET A 44 2.12 2.72 20.67
N THR A 45 2.24 1.41 20.53
CA THR A 45 2.70 0.55 21.63
C THR A 45 4.18 0.77 21.94
N GLU A 46 5.00 1.01 20.93
CA GLU A 46 6.42 1.31 21.08
C GLU A 46 6.66 2.66 21.79
N ILE A 47 5.92 3.70 21.40
CA ILE A 47 6.11 5.06 21.94
C ILE A 47 5.43 5.25 23.30
N TYR A 48 4.24 4.69 23.49
CA TYR A 48 3.38 4.98 24.65
C TYR A 48 3.16 3.79 25.57
N GLY A 49 3.53 2.58 25.18
CA GLY A 49 3.22 1.34 25.90
C GLY A 49 1.95 0.66 25.38
N MET A 50 1.52 -0.41 26.05
CA MET A 50 0.37 -1.21 25.61
C MET A 50 -0.93 -0.41 25.59
N CYS A 51 -1.81 -0.74 24.65
CA CYS A 51 -3.17 -0.23 24.62
C CYS A 51 -3.91 -0.55 25.93
N GLY A 52 -4.61 0.42 26.49
CA GLY A 52 -5.23 0.35 27.81
C GLY A 52 -4.32 0.80 28.96
N VAL A 53 -3.00 0.87 28.76
CA VAL A 53 -2.00 1.26 29.78
C VAL A 53 -1.38 2.62 29.46
N GLY A 54 -0.75 2.76 28.29
CA GLY A 54 -0.09 3.99 27.85
C GLY A 54 -0.88 4.80 26.83
N TRP A 55 -1.78 4.17 26.12
CA TRP A 55 -2.78 4.77 25.25
C TRP A 55 -4.05 3.93 25.26
N LYS A 56 -5.19 4.51 24.94
CA LYS A 56 -6.46 3.82 24.81
C LYS A 56 -7.36 4.55 23.81
N PHE A 57 -8.42 3.88 23.36
CA PHE A 57 -9.47 4.50 22.57
C PHE A 57 -10.84 4.01 23.01
N GLU A 58 -11.85 4.79 22.71
CA GLU A 58 -13.26 4.48 22.96
C GLU A 58 -14.04 4.78 21.67
N VAL A 59 -14.98 3.91 21.32
CA VAL A 59 -15.95 4.21 20.24
C VAL A 59 -17.05 5.07 20.85
N THR A 60 -17.06 6.34 20.51
CA THR A 60 -18.02 7.31 21.08
C THR A 60 -19.31 7.40 20.28
N GLU A 61 -19.25 7.07 18.98
CA GLU A 61 -20.40 7.15 18.09
C GLU A 61 -20.35 6.05 17.02
N LYS A 62 -21.52 5.51 16.68
CA LYS A 62 -21.68 4.49 15.64
C LYS A 62 -23.02 4.67 14.95
N ASN A 63 -23.00 5.10 13.70
CA ASN A 63 -24.18 5.43 12.91
C ASN A 63 -24.22 4.64 11.62
N THR A 64 -25.41 4.18 11.24
CA THR A 64 -25.67 3.58 9.93
C THR A 64 -26.56 4.47 9.09
N VAL A 65 -26.21 4.66 7.84
CA VAL A 65 -26.95 5.51 6.89
C VAL A 65 -27.36 4.68 5.68
N PRO A 66 -28.66 4.38 5.52
CA PRO A 66 -29.16 3.73 4.31
C PRO A 66 -29.10 4.70 3.12
N ILE A 67 -28.74 4.18 1.95
CA ILE A 67 -28.70 4.90 0.70
C ILE A 67 -29.81 4.38 -0.23
N ASN A 68 -30.35 5.25 -1.09
CA ASN A 68 -31.47 4.94 -2.00
C ASN A 68 -31.18 3.75 -2.94
N THR A 69 -29.93 3.36 -3.13
CA THR A 69 -29.51 2.21 -3.93
C THR A 69 -29.64 0.87 -3.21
N GLY A 70 -30.07 0.87 -1.93
CA GLY A 70 -30.10 -0.32 -1.06
C GLY A 70 -28.79 -0.59 -0.34
N GLU A 71 -27.76 0.23 -0.57
CA GLU A 71 -26.50 0.20 0.15
C GLU A 71 -26.66 0.81 1.55
N VAL A 72 -25.83 0.38 2.50
CA VAL A 72 -25.82 0.92 3.86
C VAL A 72 -24.39 1.27 4.25
N MET A 73 -24.16 2.54 4.57
CA MET A 73 -22.89 3.00 5.12
C MET A 73 -22.88 2.91 6.65
N LEU A 74 -21.71 2.62 7.19
CA LEU A 74 -21.37 2.71 8.59
C LEU A 74 -20.39 3.86 8.81
N PHE A 75 -20.66 4.68 9.82
CA PHE A 75 -19.72 5.68 10.33
C PHE A 75 -19.41 5.41 11.79
N MET A 76 -18.15 5.54 12.18
CA MET A 76 -17.71 5.47 13.56
C MET A 76 -16.88 6.68 13.94
N THR A 77 -17.06 7.14 15.16
CA THR A 77 -16.18 8.12 15.81
C THR A 77 -15.47 7.44 16.97
N VAL A 78 -14.16 7.59 17.03
CA VAL A 78 -13.34 7.16 18.15
C VAL A 78 -12.77 8.35 18.90
N ALA A 79 -12.62 8.23 20.21
CA ALA A 79 -11.85 9.12 21.06
C ALA A 79 -10.55 8.39 21.45
N LEU A 80 -9.42 8.91 21.02
CA LEU A 80 -8.09 8.41 21.36
C LEU A 80 -7.56 9.20 22.56
N TYR A 81 -6.96 8.50 23.53
CA TYR A 81 -6.32 9.07 24.71
C TYR A 81 -4.91 8.57 24.83
N ILE A 82 -4.02 9.46 25.26
CA ILE A 82 -2.60 9.17 25.54
C ILE A 82 -2.33 9.45 27.01
N LYS A 83 -1.57 8.58 27.65
CA LYS A 83 -1.13 8.77 29.03
C LYS A 83 0.17 9.57 29.09
N ASP A 84 0.20 10.62 29.89
CA ASP A 84 1.40 11.38 30.21
C ASP A 84 1.59 11.45 31.74
N GLY A 85 2.56 10.68 32.21
CA GLY A 85 2.69 10.40 33.63
C GLY A 85 1.46 9.66 34.18
N GLU A 86 0.78 10.23 35.17
CA GLU A 86 -0.42 9.65 35.77
C GLU A 86 -1.75 10.15 35.14
N LYS A 87 -1.67 11.09 34.21
CA LYS A 87 -2.85 11.73 33.62
C LYS A 87 -3.11 11.25 32.19
N TRP A 88 -4.38 11.10 31.86
CA TRP A 88 -4.83 10.92 30.48
C TRP A 88 -4.97 12.28 29.80
N SER A 89 -4.64 12.33 28.50
CA SER A 89 -4.90 13.50 27.65
C SER A 89 -6.39 13.78 27.49
N ASP A 90 -6.73 14.95 26.98
CA ASP A 90 -8.02 15.17 26.36
C ASP A 90 -8.20 14.23 25.16
N PRO A 91 -9.46 13.90 24.77
CA PRO A 91 -9.73 13.03 23.66
C PRO A 91 -9.31 13.64 22.31
N VAL A 92 -8.66 12.84 21.47
CA VAL A 92 -8.40 13.16 20.08
C VAL A 92 -9.37 12.35 19.22
N TYR A 93 -10.30 13.04 18.55
CA TYR A 93 -11.34 12.39 17.79
C TYR A 93 -10.89 12.01 16.38
N GLY A 94 -11.28 10.82 15.93
CA GLY A 94 -11.12 10.37 14.56
C GLY A 94 -12.42 9.75 14.06
N MET A 95 -12.74 9.98 12.78
CA MET A 95 -13.93 9.43 12.13
C MET A 95 -13.52 8.51 11.00
N GLY A 96 -14.22 7.38 10.87
CA GLY A 96 -14.05 6.43 9.78
C GLY A 96 -15.40 6.04 9.19
N GLY A 97 -15.37 5.52 7.95
CA GLY A 97 -16.56 5.08 7.27
C GLY A 97 -16.30 3.90 6.33
N ASP A 98 -17.28 2.98 6.26
CA ASP A 98 -17.27 1.87 5.32
C ASP A 98 -18.69 1.41 4.98
N PHE A 99 -18.84 0.60 3.95
CA PHE A 99 -20.11 0.01 3.58
C PHE A 99 -20.35 -1.32 4.30
N ILE A 100 -21.46 -1.41 5.08
CA ILE A 100 -21.97 -2.70 5.59
C ILE A 100 -22.66 -3.46 4.45
N VAL A 101 -23.47 -2.77 3.65
CA VAL A 101 -24.09 -3.32 2.45
C VAL A 101 -23.62 -2.51 1.26
N LYS A 102 -23.01 -3.17 0.30
CA LYS A 102 -22.39 -2.58 -0.88
C LYS A 102 -22.96 -3.23 -2.13
N LYS A 103 -23.19 -2.42 -3.18
CA LYS A 103 -23.59 -2.94 -4.47
C LYS A 103 -22.37 -3.42 -5.24
N GLU A 104 -22.38 -4.68 -5.64
CA GLU A 104 -21.38 -5.31 -6.48
C GLU A 104 -22.02 -5.80 -7.79
N ARG A 105 -21.20 -6.39 -8.68
CA ARG A 105 -21.63 -6.87 -10.01
C ARG A 105 -22.78 -7.86 -9.93
N ASN A 106 -22.83 -8.67 -8.87
CA ASN A 106 -23.82 -9.75 -8.68
C ASN A 106 -24.97 -9.36 -7.76
N GLY A 107 -25.10 -8.09 -7.36
CA GLY A 107 -26.13 -7.60 -6.45
C GLY A 107 -25.57 -6.98 -5.19
N LEU A 108 -26.41 -6.94 -4.14
CA LEU A 108 -26.01 -6.41 -2.84
C LEU A 108 -25.18 -7.47 -2.08
N TYR A 109 -24.05 -7.03 -1.57
CA TYR A 109 -23.12 -7.82 -0.75
C TYR A 109 -23.08 -7.26 0.67
N CYS A 110 -23.25 -8.12 1.67
CA CYS A 110 -23.09 -7.77 3.08
C CYS A 110 -21.63 -7.99 3.49
N ASN A 111 -20.96 -6.91 3.90
CA ASN A 111 -19.57 -6.92 4.33
C ASN A 111 -19.50 -7.18 5.84
N ASP A 112 -19.14 -8.38 6.24
CA ASP A 112 -18.99 -8.80 7.64
C ASP A 112 -17.76 -8.15 8.33
N GLU A 113 -16.80 -7.65 7.56
CA GLU A 113 -15.63 -6.94 8.07
C GLU A 113 -15.82 -5.41 8.22
N ALA A 114 -16.94 -4.85 7.76
CA ALA A 114 -17.17 -3.40 7.70
C ALA A 114 -16.91 -2.70 9.03
N TYR A 115 -17.34 -3.31 10.14
CA TYR A 115 -17.12 -2.73 11.48
C TYR A 115 -15.63 -2.63 11.83
N LYS A 116 -14.86 -3.66 11.54
CA LYS A 116 -13.42 -3.70 11.76
C LYS A 116 -12.69 -2.66 10.88
N MET A 117 -13.07 -2.59 9.62
CA MET A 117 -12.49 -1.65 8.66
C MET A 117 -12.81 -0.21 9.05
N CYS A 118 -14.05 0.09 9.40
CA CYS A 118 -14.50 1.39 9.85
C CYS A 118 -13.77 1.85 11.14
N LEU A 119 -13.62 0.95 12.13
CA LEU A 119 -12.89 1.21 13.35
C LEU A 119 -11.41 1.51 13.06
N THR A 120 -10.78 0.72 12.20
CA THR A 120 -9.38 0.90 11.83
C THR A 120 -9.16 2.24 11.12
N ASP A 121 -10.08 2.65 10.25
CA ASP A 121 -10.03 3.95 9.57
C ASP A 121 -10.22 5.10 10.56
N ALA A 122 -11.21 5.01 11.46
CA ALA A 122 -11.46 6.02 12.49
C ALA A 122 -10.23 6.21 13.40
N LEU A 123 -9.64 5.11 13.85
CA LEU A 123 -8.43 5.15 14.68
C LEU A 123 -7.25 5.73 13.89
N GLY A 124 -7.05 5.32 12.63
CA GLY A 124 -6.03 5.86 11.75
C GLY A 124 -6.16 7.38 11.55
N ASN A 125 -7.39 7.90 11.50
CA ASN A 125 -7.66 9.34 11.41
C ASN A 125 -7.37 10.08 12.72
N ALA A 126 -7.69 9.50 13.89
CA ALA A 126 -7.29 10.09 15.19
C ALA A 126 -5.76 10.17 15.33
N LEU A 127 -5.05 9.13 14.91
CA LEU A 127 -3.57 9.06 14.99
C LEU A 127 -2.87 10.14 14.15
N LYS A 128 -3.48 10.61 13.05
CA LYS A 128 -2.93 11.72 12.24
C LYS A 128 -2.78 13.01 13.07
N TYR A 129 -3.74 13.30 13.94
CA TYR A 129 -3.72 14.53 14.73
C TYR A 129 -2.63 14.56 15.80
N ILE A 130 -2.06 13.41 16.13
CA ILE A 130 -0.90 13.29 17.02
C ILE A 130 0.42 13.08 16.29
N GLY A 131 0.42 13.27 14.94
CA GLY A 131 1.60 13.25 14.10
C GLY A 131 2.01 11.88 13.56
N VAL A 132 1.23 10.83 13.78
CA VAL A 132 1.56 9.49 13.22
C VAL A 132 1.51 9.53 11.70
N ALA A 133 2.66 9.17 11.08
CA ALA A 133 2.84 9.14 9.63
C ALA A 133 2.70 10.51 8.95
N ALA A 134 3.09 11.59 9.64
CA ALA A 134 2.94 12.95 9.14
C ALA A 134 3.66 13.15 7.80
N ASP A 135 4.85 12.59 7.60
CA ASP A 135 5.63 12.67 6.36
C ASP A 135 4.86 12.17 5.13
N VAL A 136 4.15 11.03 5.26
CA VAL A 136 3.33 10.48 4.17
C VAL A 136 2.10 11.34 3.92
N TYR A 137 1.45 11.83 4.97
CA TYR A 137 0.24 12.65 4.80
C TYR A 137 0.55 14.04 4.28
N GLU A 138 1.68 14.63 4.64
CA GLU A 138 2.16 15.90 4.08
C GLU A 138 2.47 15.78 2.59
N GLN A 139 3.13 14.72 2.17
CA GLN A 139 3.41 14.44 0.75
C GLN A 139 2.13 14.16 -0.06
N LEU A 140 1.12 13.55 0.56
CA LEU A 140 -0.16 13.24 -0.09
C LEU A 140 -1.11 14.44 -0.16
N ASN A 141 -0.84 15.52 0.56
CA ASN A 141 -1.55 16.78 0.46
C ASN A 141 -1.13 17.54 -0.80
N ASP A 142 -1.38 16.97 -1.97
CA ASP A 142 -1.44 17.67 -3.25
C ASP A 142 -2.69 18.58 -3.21
N THR A 143 -2.64 19.59 -2.33
CA THR A 143 -3.69 20.58 -2.24
C THR A 143 -3.56 21.50 -3.45
N LYS A 144 -4.71 22.02 -3.95
CA LYS A 144 -4.76 23.02 -5.04
C LYS A 144 -3.94 24.29 -4.78
N TYR A 145 -3.30 24.40 -3.62
CA TYR A 145 -2.46 25.51 -3.15
C TYR A 145 -0.98 25.13 -2.99
N ALA A 146 -0.61 23.88 -3.16
CA ALA A 146 0.79 23.47 -3.14
C ALA A 146 1.44 23.89 -4.48
N GLU A 147 2.16 24.99 -4.50
CA GLU A 147 3.17 25.21 -5.53
C GLU A 147 4.18 24.07 -5.43
N ARG A 148 4.28 23.24 -6.45
CA ARG A 148 5.28 22.17 -6.51
C ARG A 148 6.66 22.84 -6.38
N PRO A 149 7.50 22.47 -5.39
CA PRO A 149 8.89 22.90 -5.40
C PRO A 149 9.49 22.44 -6.72
N SER A 150 10.00 23.36 -7.51
CA SER A 150 10.54 23.11 -8.85
C SER A 150 11.73 22.14 -8.91
N ALA A 151 12.24 21.68 -7.78
CA ALA A 151 13.36 20.76 -7.66
C ALA A 151 12.97 19.27 -7.59
N ILE A 152 11.65 18.93 -7.40
CA ILE A 152 11.17 17.54 -7.41
C ILE A 152 10.33 17.26 -8.68
N ALA A 153 10.19 18.25 -9.55
CA ALA A 153 9.40 18.15 -10.78
C ALA A 153 10.09 17.36 -11.91
N ASP A 154 11.28 16.81 -11.71
CA ASP A 154 12.03 16.12 -12.76
C ASP A 154 12.10 14.59 -12.63
N GLU A 155 11.48 13.97 -11.61
CA GLU A 155 11.00 12.62 -11.81
C GLU A 155 9.58 12.70 -12.41
N LYS A 156 9.51 13.18 -13.63
CA LYS A 156 8.38 13.00 -14.54
C LYS A 156 7.92 11.56 -14.41
N GLU A 157 6.58 11.36 -14.22
CA GLU A 157 5.92 10.22 -14.84
C GLU A 157 6.57 9.99 -16.20
N LYS A 158 7.54 9.09 -16.29
CA LYS A 158 7.92 8.52 -17.56
C LYS A 158 6.62 7.88 -18.04
N LYS A 159 5.94 8.51 -18.99
CA LYS A 159 4.92 7.84 -19.77
C LYS A 159 5.62 6.60 -20.26
N THR A 160 5.32 5.46 -19.66
CA THR A 160 5.91 4.18 -20.01
C THR A 160 5.54 3.95 -21.46
N THR A 161 6.48 4.18 -22.33
CA THR A 161 6.25 3.94 -23.77
C THR A 161 6.15 2.44 -24.01
N PRO A 162 5.54 1.98 -25.10
CA PRO A 162 5.57 0.55 -25.45
C PRO A 162 7.00 -0.02 -25.47
N ALA A 163 8.00 0.80 -25.79
CA ALA A 163 9.41 0.44 -25.75
C ALA A 163 9.93 0.25 -24.31
N ASP A 164 9.52 1.09 -23.36
CA ASP A 164 9.90 0.96 -21.95
C ASP A 164 9.30 -0.30 -21.33
N ILE A 165 8.03 -0.61 -21.64
CA ILE A 165 7.36 -1.84 -21.20
C ILE A 165 8.08 -3.08 -21.75
N ARG A 166 8.47 -3.03 -23.02
CA ARG A 166 9.22 -4.12 -23.65
C ARG A 166 10.58 -4.31 -22.99
N ASN A 167 11.31 -3.24 -22.71
CA ASN A 167 12.60 -3.30 -22.03
C ASN A 167 12.47 -3.90 -20.63
N ASP A 168 11.40 -3.57 -19.90
CA ASP A 168 11.13 -4.14 -18.59
C ASP A 168 10.88 -5.66 -18.67
N TYR A 169 10.11 -6.13 -19.64
CA TYR A 169 9.91 -7.56 -19.88
C TYR A 169 11.23 -8.27 -20.23
N LEU A 170 12.05 -7.67 -21.08
CA LEU A 170 13.36 -8.22 -21.44
C LEU A 170 14.28 -8.36 -20.22
N MET A 171 14.31 -7.36 -19.36
CA MET A 171 15.12 -7.37 -18.14
C MET A 171 14.65 -8.46 -17.17
N GLN A 172 13.34 -8.58 -16.93
CA GLN A 172 12.78 -9.64 -16.09
C GLN A 172 13.06 -11.03 -16.64
N TYR A 173 12.89 -11.23 -17.93
CA TYR A 173 13.20 -12.49 -18.60
C TYR A 173 14.67 -12.88 -18.44
N ILE A 174 15.60 -11.97 -18.73
CA ILE A 174 17.03 -12.20 -18.59
C ILE A 174 17.41 -12.55 -17.14
N ASP A 175 16.81 -11.87 -16.16
CA ASP A 175 17.08 -12.09 -14.74
C ASP A 175 16.63 -13.49 -14.27
N ILE A 176 15.51 -14.01 -14.78
CA ILE A 176 15.01 -15.36 -14.48
C ILE A 176 16.06 -16.41 -14.89
N PHE A 177 16.54 -16.36 -16.13
CA PHE A 177 17.48 -17.35 -16.65
C PHE A 177 18.90 -17.17 -16.10
N ARG A 178 19.32 -15.94 -15.83
CA ARG A 178 20.61 -15.69 -15.16
C ARG A 178 20.62 -16.30 -13.75
N LYS A 179 19.54 -16.19 -12.98
CA LYS A 179 19.42 -16.82 -11.66
C LYS A 179 19.45 -18.34 -11.73
N ALA A 180 18.96 -18.92 -12.81
CA ALA A 180 19.03 -20.37 -13.07
C ALA A 180 20.34 -20.83 -13.75
N ASN A 181 21.28 -19.91 -13.98
CA ASN A 181 22.54 -20.16 -14.70
C ASN A 181 22.33 -20.73 -16.12
N ILE A 182 21.29 -20.24 -16.81
CA ILE A 182 20.92 -20.59 -18.19
C ILE A 182 21.16 -19.37 -19.07
N ASP A 183 21.73 -19.58 -20.28
CA ASP A 183 21.81 -18.50 -21.28
C ASP A 183 20.42 -18.19 -21.82
N PRO A 184 19.93 -16.94 -21.68
CA PRO A 184 18.60 -16.53 -22.16
C PRO A 184 18.42 -16.74 -23.67
N ASN A 185 19.46 -16.57 -24.47
CA ASN A 185 19.39 -16.75 -25.92
C ASN A 185 19.38 -18.25 -26.31
N ASP A 186 20.09 -19.09 -25.57
CA ASP A 186 20.02 -20.54 -25.80
C ASP A 186 18.62 -21.09 -25.47
N PHE A 187 18.01 -20.61 -24.40
CA PHE A 187 16.62 -20.95 -24.10
C PHE A 187 15.69 -20.55 -25.25
N VAL A 188 15.74 -19.27 -25.69
CA VAL A 188 14.89 -18.77 -26.78
C VAL A 188 15.04 -19.59 -28.04
N LYS A 189 16.28 -19.89 -28.43
CA LYS A 189 16.58 -20.68 -29.63
C LYS A 189 15.96 -22.08 -29.56
N ARG A 190 16.04 -22.75 -28.43
CA ARG A 190 15.46 -24.08 -28.22
C ARG A 190 13.94 -24.01 -28.14
N PHE A 191 13.41 -23.11 -27.30
CA PHE A 191 11.97 -22.95 -27.09
C PHE A 191 11.23 -22.59 -28.39
N SER A 192 11.84 -21.76 -29.24
CA SER A 192 11.28 -21.38 -30.55
C SER A 192 11.59 -22.36 -31.67
N SER A 193 12.26 -23.50 -31.42
CA SER A 193 12.76 -24.43 -32.43
C SER A 193 13.63 -23.72 -33.49
N GLY A 194 14.48 -22.79 -33.04
CA GLY A 194 15.41 -22.04 -33.89
C GLY A 194 14.81 -20.88 -34.66
N ARG A 195 13.51 -20.58 -34.51
CA ARG A 195 12.85 -19.46 -35.20
C ARG A 195 13.30 -18.09 -34.68
N VAL A 196 13.64 -18.02 -33.41
CA VAL A 196 14.17 -16.83 -32.72
C VAL A 196 15.51 -17.20 -32.09
N THR A 197 16.54 -16.40 -32.30
CA THR A 197 17.91 -16.66 -31.81
C THR A 197 18.39 -15.64 -30.78
N ASP A 198 17.76 -14.48 -30.72
CA ASP A 198 18.04 -13.44 -29.73
C ASP A 198 16.73 -13.12 -28.96
N VAL A 199 16.83 -13.06 -27.63
CA VAL A 199 15.70 -12.71 -26.78
C VAL A 199 15.06 -11.36 -27.13
N LYS A 200 15.83 -10.44 -27.72
CA LYS A 200 15.32 -9.15 -28.18
C LYS A 200 14.29 -9.26 -29.30
N ASP A 201 14.31 -10.34 -30.06
CA ASP A 201 13.38 -10.59 -31.16
C ASP A 201 12.15 -11.39 -30.74
N MET A 202 12.11 -11.83 -29.46
CA MET A 202 11.00 -12.61 -28.92
C MET A 202 9.73 -11.74 -28.77
N PRO A 203 8.54 -12.20 -29.18
CA PRO A 203 7.28 -11.49 -29.00
C PRO A 203 6.97 -11.22 -27.51
N ASN A 204 6.33 -10.08 -27.22
CA ASN A 204 5.97 -9.73 -25.82
C ASN A 204 5.09 -10.78 -25.14
N GLU A 205 4.20 -11.43 -25.88
CA GLU A 205 3.32 -12.49 -25.36
C GLU A 205 4.13 -13.71 -24.88
N GLU A 206 5.16 -14.07 -25.60
CA GLU A 206 6.06 -15.17 -25.24
C GLU A 206 6.96 -14.80 -24.04
N LEU A 207 7.46 -13.55 -23.96
CA LEU A 207 8.19 -13.04 -22.80
C LEU A 207 7.31 -13.10 -21.55
N LEU A 208 6.08 -12.61 -21.64
CA LEU A 208 5.12 -12.64 -20.53
C LEU A 208 4.76 -14.07 -20.10
N ARG A 209 4.69 -15.01 -21.02
CA ARG A 209 4.42 -16.42 -20.71
C ARG A 209 5.50 -17.01 -19.81
N VAL A 210 6.77 -16.71 -20.09
CA VAL A 210 7.89 -17.13 -19.26
C VAL A 210 7.93 -16.37 -17.92
N ILE A 211 7.73 -15.07 -17.93
CA ILE A 211 7.73 -14.22 -16.71
C ILE A 211 6.64 -14.67 -15.74
N ASN A 212 5.48 -15.03 -16.24
CA ASN A 212 4.35 -15.49 -15.41
C ASN A 212 4.50 -16.94 -14.90
N ASN A 213 5.39 -17.74 -15.49
CA ASN A 213 5.69 -19.10 -15.04
C ASN A 213 7.19 -19.42 -15.13
N PRO A 214 8.03 -18.75 -14.34
CA PRO A 214 9.48 -18.88 -14.46
C PRO A 214 10.01 -20.29 -14.14
N MET A 215 9.43 -20.96 -13.14
CA MET A 215 9.84 -22.33 -12.77
C MET A 215 9.47 -23.33 -13.87
N GLY A 216 8.31 -23.16 -14.50
CA GLY A 216 7.92 -24.01 -15.63
C GLY A 216 8.85 -23.86 -16.83
N ALA A 217 9.35 -22.66 -17.08
CA ALA A 217 10.30 -22.41 -18.16
C ALA A 217 11.69 -23.02 -17.86
N VAL A 218 12.17 -22.88 -16.63
CA VAL A 218 13.45 -23.47 -16.19
C VAL A 218 13.39 -25.01 -16.25
N ASN A 219 12.35 -25.61 -15.69
CA ASN A 219 12.17 -27.08 -15.71
C ASN A 219 12.08 -27.60 -17.16
N TRP A 220 11.35 -26.90 -18.01
CA TRP A 220 11.27 -27.28 -19.45
C TRP A 220 12.65 -27.27 -20.11
N TYR A 221 13.49 -26.28 -19.81
CA TYR A 221 14.85 -26.21 -20.36
C TYR A 221 15.75 -27.34 -19.83
N GLU A 222 15.66 -27.69 -18.55
CA GLU A 222 16.42 -28.79 -17.95
C GLU A 222 16.04 -30.15 -18.57
N GLU A 223 14.76 -30.32 -18.90
CA GLU A 223 14.25 -31.56 -19.52
C GLU A 223 14.57 -31.66 -21.02
N ASN A 224 14.61 -30.53 -21.75
CA ASN A 224 14.77 -30.48 -23.20
C ASN A 224 16.10 -29.85 -23.66
N GLY A 225 16.93 -29.42 -22.73
CA GLY A 225 18.17 -28.69 -22.98
C GLY A 225 19.43 -29.52 -23.03
N ARG A 226 19.36 -30.87 -22.80
CA ARG A 226 20.47 -31.82 -22.89
C ARG A 226 20.66 -32.36 -24.27
#